data_76d403551d4aa7331b957cc7064b47a5
#
_entry.id   76d403551d4aa7331b957cc7064b47a5
#
_cell.length_a   1.000
_cell.length_b   1.000
_cell.length_c   1.000
_cell.angle_alpha   90.00
_cell.angle_beta   90.00
_cell.angle_gamma   90.00
#
_symmetry.space_group_name_H-M   'P 1'
#
loop_
_entity.id
_entity.type
_entity.pdbx_description
1 polymer ?
#
loop_
_entity_poly.entity_id
_entity_poly.type
_entity_poly.pdbx_seq_one_letter_code
_entity_poly.pdbx_strand_id
1 'polypeptide(L)'
;VRDPSFRRSLALFRAFLHEQDDPEACYSLLARDAVDQVEAYDGPVAGRTVLDVGGGGGYFTEEFRRRGANAFLFEPDTAELGARSSDSAVVADGYLLPLRDGVADVTFSSNVLEHVADPETFLSELARVTRPGGLIYVSFTNWLSPWGGHEWAPWHYFGAERARARYLRRTGRPAKHTLGENLFAVHIGSTLRQVRARDDVTVVSARSRYWPFLAEAVVKAPGIREFATWNLLLILRRCPA
;
A
#
# COMPACT_ATOMS: atom_id res chain seq x y z
N VAL A 1 -12.56 -16.31 0.64
CA VAL A 1 -11.78 -15.49 -0.30
C VAL A 1 -12.65 -15.29 -1.53
N ARG A 2 -13.27 -14.12 -1.68
CA ARG A 2 -14.05 -13.80 -2.88
C ARG A 2 -13.10 -13.65 -4.05
N ASP A 3 -13.47 -14.29 -5.13
CA ASP A 3 -12.79 -14.53 -6.39
C ASP A 3 -12.03 -13.29 -6.92
N PRO A 4 -10.71 -13.32 -7.01
CA PRO A 4 -9.97 -12.36 -7.83
C PRO A 4 -10.21 -12.71 -9.30
N SER A 5 -11.41 -12.41 -9.82
CA SER A 5 -11.77 -12.69 -11.19
C SER A 5 -10.89 -11.87 -12.13
N PHE A 6 -10.61 -12.41 -13.31
CA PHE A 6 -9.95 -11.67 -14.39
C PHE A 6 -10.66 -10.34 -14.70
N ARG A 7 -11.99 -10.31 -14.54
CA ARG A 7 -12.81 -9.09 -14.69
C ARG A 7 -12.43 -8.01 -13.69
N ARG A 8 -12.20 -8.36 -12.41
CA ARG A 8 -11.73 -7.42 -11.37
C ARG A 8 -10.36 -6.86 -11.77
N SER A 9 -9.41 -7.72 -12.11
CA SER A 9 -8.07 -7.30 -12.48
C SER A 9 -8.07 -6.36 -13.70
N LEU A 10 -8.92 -6.66 -14.70
CA LEU A 10 -9.09 -5.80 -15.87
C LEU A 10 -9.73 -4.46 -15.52
N ALA A 11 -10.71 -4.43 -14.61
CA ALA A 11 -11.34 -3.19 -14.15
C ALA A 11 -10.34 -2.29 -13.42
N LEU A 12 -9.56 -2.85 -12.49
CA LEU A 12 -8.50 -2.13 -11.77
C LEU A 12 -7.41 -1.62 -12.72
N PHE A 13 -7.00 -2.42 -13.68
CA PHE A 13 -6.01 -2.00 -14.67
C PHE A 13 -6.51 -0.87 -15.57
N ARG A 14 -7.77 -0.94 -16.02
CA ARG A 14 -8.39 0.14 -16.80
C ARG A 14 -8.49 1.43 -15.98
N ALA A 15 -8.92 1.35 -14.72
CA ALA A 15 -8.98 2.51 -13.84
C ALA A 15 -7.58 3.13 -13.65
N PHE A 16 -6.57 2.31 -13.45
CA PHE A 16 -5.17 2.75 -13.33
C PHE A 16 -4.68 3.46 -14.61
N LEU A 17 -5.03 3.00 -15.80
CA LEU A 17 -4.63 3.67 -17.06
C LEU A 17 -5.24 5.07 -17.20
N HIS A 18 -6.36 5.34 -16.52
CA HIS A 18 -7.05 6.63 -16.51
C HIS A 18 -6.87 7.41 -15.20
N GLU A 19 -5.95 6.97 -14.33
CA GLU A 19 -5.70 7.59 -13.01
C GLU A 19 -5.43 9.10 -13.11
N GLN A 20 -4.69 9.53 -14.13
CA GLN A 20 -4.35 10.95 -14.32
C GLN A 20 -5.54 11.77 -14.83
N ASP A 21 -6.49 11.16 -15.54
CA ASP A 21 -7.66 11.81 -16.12
C ASP A 21 -8.83 11.84 -15.12
N ASP A 22 -8.99 10.74 -14.34
CA ASP A 22 -10.05 10.58 -13.34
C ASP A 22 -9.51 9.86 -12.08
N PRO A 23 -8.71 10.55 -11.26
CA PRO A 23 -8.17 9.99 -10.02
C PRO A 23 -9.27 9.58 -9.04
N GLU A 24 -10.39 10.29 -9.01
CA GLU A 24 -11.55 10.01 -8.16
C GLU A 24 -12.11 8.60 -8.42
N ALA A 25 -12.42 8.28 -9.67
CA ALA A 25 -12.97 6.98 -10.03
C ALA A 25 -11.95 5.86 -9.77
N CYS A 26 -10.67 6.11 -10.07
CA CYS A 26 -9.59 5.15 -9.85
C CYS A 26 -9.44 4.82 -8.37
N TYR A 27 -9.21 5.81 -7.52
CA TYR A 27 -8.97 5.60 -6.09
C TYR A 27 -10.20 5.10 -5.34
N SER A 28 -11.41 5.53 -5.74
CA SER A 28 -12.66 4.98 -5.17
C SER A 28 -12.85 3.49 -5.50
N LEU A 29 -12.46 3.05 -6.70
CA LEU A 29 -12.48 1.63 -7.06
C LEU A 29 -11.43 0.84 -6.28
N LEU A 30 -10.20 1.36 -6.16
CA LEU A 30 -9.13 0.76 -5.38
C LEU A 30 -9.49 0.64 -3.89
N ALA A 31 -10.16 1.66 -3.33
CA ALA A 31 -10.59 1.66 -1.94
C ALA A 31 -11.65 0.58 -1.68
N ARG A 32 -12.69 0.50 -2.51
CA ARG A 32 -13.70 -0.57 -2.42
C ARG A 32 -13.07 -1.96 -2.48
N ASP A 33 -12.20 -2.16 -3.45
CA ASP A 33 -11.50 -3.43 -3.61
C ASP A 33 -10.61 -3.79 -2.42
N ALA A 34 -9.91 -2.82 -1.85
CA ALA A 34 -9.05 -3.04 -0.69
C ALA A 34 -9.86 -3.38 0.56
N VAL A 35 -10.98 -2.70 0.81
CA VAL A 35 -11.85 -3.00 1.95
C VAL A 35 -12.51 -4.37 1.78
N ASP A 36 -12.96 -4.73 0.55
CA ASP A 36 -13.44 -6.09 0.26
C ASP A 36 -12.39 -7.16 0.58
N GLN A 37 -11.11 -6.88 0.32
CA GLN A 37 -10.01 -7.78 0.66
C GLN A 37 -9.82 -7.89 2.18
N VAL A 38 -9.83 -6.77 2.91
CA VAL A 38 -9.74 -6.77 4.38
C VAL A 38 -10.87 -7.61 4.97
N GLU A 39 -12.12 -7.37 4.53
CA GLU A 39 -13.28 -8.12 5.00
C GLU A 39 -13.23 -9.61 4.65
N ALA A 40 -12.61 -9.96 3.52
CA ALA A 40 -12.43 -11.36 3.13
C ALA A 40 -11.47 -12.13 4.07
N TYR A 41 -10.48 -11.43 4.67
CA TYR A 41 -9.52 -12.04 5.58
C TYR A 41 -9.92 -11.99 7.06
N ASP A 42 -10.71 -10.98 7.45
CA ASP A 42 -10.97 -10.71 8.86
C ASP A 42 -12.45 -10.47 9.22
N GLY A 43 -13.35 -10.64 8.25
CA GLY A 43 -14.78 -10.38 8.40
C GLY A 43 -15.13 -8.88 8.36
N PRO A 44 -16.41 -8.53 8.57
CA PRO A 44 -16.90 -7.16 8.45
C PRO A 44 -16.12 -6.17 9.31
N VAL A 45 -15.85 -5.00 8.75
CA VAL A 45 -15.12 -3.92 9.46
C VAL A 45 -16.02 -3.03 10.30
N ALA A 46 -17.33 -3.19 10.23
CA ALA A 46 -18.28 -2.40 10.99
C ALA A 46 -18.01 -2.45 12.50
N GLY A 47 -17.94 -1.27 13.14
CA GLY A 47 -17.63 -1.09 14.56
C GLY A 47 -16.15 -1.29 14.93
N ARG A 48 -15.28 -1.67 14.01
CA ARG A 48 -13.84 -1.88 14.27
C ARG A 48 -13.06 -0.58 14.15
N THR A 49 -11.97 -0.48 14.89
CA THR A 49 -10.98 0.59 14.76
C THR A 49 -10.00 0.28 13.65
N VAL A 50 -9.96 1.13 12.63
CA VAL A 50 -9.08 1.03 11.48
C VAL A 50 -8.14 2.22 11.43
N LEU A 51 -6.84 1.98 11.30
CA LEU A 51 -5.83 3.03 11.10
C LEU A 51 -5.35 2.94 9.64
N ASP A 52 -5.55 4.01 8.88
CA ASP A 52 -5.06 4.17 7.51
C ASP A 52 -3.78 5.01 7.57
N VAL A 53 -2.62 4.34 7.46
CA VAL A 53 -1.30 4.96 7.65
C VAL A 53 -0.67 5.25 6.28
N GLY A 54 -0.46 6.53 5.99
CA GLY A 54 -0.03 7.04 4.68
C GLY A 54 -1.20 7.05 3.68
N GLY A 55 -2.41 7.35 4.14
CA GLY A 55 -3.62 7.24 3.30
C GLY A 55 -3.87 8.43 2.37
N GLY A 56 -2.96 9.43 2.33
CA GLY A 56 -2.99 10.56 1.39
C GLY A 56 -4.36 11.24 1.34
N GLY A 57 -5.02 11.21 0.18
CA GLY A 57 -6.31 11.86 -0.05
C GLY A 57 -7.51 11.28 0.69
N GLY A 58 -7.34 10.23 1.51
CA GLY A 58 -8.35 9.68 2.42
C GLY A 58 -9.40 8.75 1.78
N TYR A 59 -9.22 8.31 0.55
CA TYR A 59 -10.18 7.44 -0.16
C TYR A 59 -10.43 6.11 0.56
N PHE A 60 -9.39 5.48 1.09
CA PHE A 60 -9.50 4.22 1.82
C PHE A 60 -10.19 4.45 3.17
N THR A 61 -9.80 5.48 3.91
CA THR A 61 -10.42 5.88 5.17
C THR A 61 -11.92 6.14 5.00
N GLU A 62 -12.33 6.86 3.94
CA GLU A 62 -13.73 7.12 3.62
C GLU A 62 -14.50 5.82 3.34
N GLU A 63 -13.95 4.92 2.54
CA GLU A 63 -14.58 3.63 2.25
C GLU A 63 -14.71 2.76 3.51
N PHE A 64 -13.71 2.72 4.40
CA PHE A 64 -13.81 2.04 5.69
C PHE A 64 -14.96 2.60 6.53
N ARG A 65 -15.11 3.94 6.58
CA ARG A 65 -16.21 4.60 7.29
C ARG A 65 -17.54 4.27 6.67
N ARG A 66 -17.64 4.28 5.36
CA ARG A 66 -18.84 3.90 4.63
C ARG A 66 -19.31 2.48 4.96
N ARG A 67 -18.37 1.57 5.30
CA ARG A 67 -18.64 0.21 5.79
C ARG A 67 -18.88 0.15 7.31
N GLY A 68 -18.97 1.30 7.99
CA GLY A 68 -19.26 1.38 9.42
C GLY A 68 -18.05 1.20 10.35
N ALA A 69 -16.83 1.27 9.85
CA ALA A 69 -15.63 1.26 10.69
C ALA A 69 -15.37 2.62 11.34
N ASN A 70 -14.74 2.61 12.52
CA ASN A 70 -14.13 3.78 13.13
C ASN A 70 -12.74 3.97 12.52
N ALA A 71 -12.66 4.62 11.35
CA ALA A 71 -11.43 4.75 10.59
C ALA A 71 -10.79 6.12 10.78
N PHE A 72 -9.46 6.12 10.96
CA PHE A 72 -8.62 7.30 11.18
C PHE A 72 -7.48 7.33 10.18
N LEU A 73 -7.25 8.49 9.56
CA LEU A 73 -6.17 8.73 8.61
C LEU A 73 -4.95 9.30 9.33
N PHE A 74 -3.78 8.74 9.04
CA PHE A 74 -2.47 9.26 9.47
C PHE A 74 -1.64 9.55 8.23
N GLU A 75 -1.27 10.82 8.04
CA GLU A 75 -0.54 11.29 6.86
C GLU A 75 0.47 12.36 7.28
N PRO A 76 1.78 12.18 7.01
CA PRO A 76 2.78 13.18 7.36
C PRO A 76 2.76 14.42 6.47
N ASP A 77 2.38 14.27 5.19
CA ASP A 77 2.36 15.39 4.23
C ASP A 77 0.98 16.02 4.14
N THR A 78 0.87 17.23 4.68
CA THR A 78 -0.38 17.99 4.62
C THR A 78 -0.81 18.37 3.19
N ALA A 79 0.11 18.37 2.23
CA ALA A 79 -0.20 18.65 0.83
C ALA A 79 -0.93 17.48 0.15
N GLU A 80 -0.80 16.26 0.66
CA GLU A 80 -1.53 15.08 0.19
C GLU A 80 -2.95 15.00 0.76
N LEU A 81 -3.25 15.74 1.84
CA LEU A 81 -4.57 15.74 2.46
C LEU A 81 -5.58 16.44 1.55
N GLY A 82 -6.59 15.70 1.11
CA GLY A 82 -7.70 16.22 0.32
C GLY A 82 -8.90 16.64 1.18
N ALA A 83 -9.96 17.13 0.53
CA ALA A 83 -11.20 17.53 1.21
C ALA A 83 -11.86 16.37 1.99
N ARG A 84 -11.61 15.11 1.61
CA ARG A 84 -12.13 13.91 2.29
C ARG A 84 -11.45 13.61 3.62
N SER A 85 -10.26 14.11 3.81
CA SER A 85 -9.44 13.83 4.99
C SER A 85 -9.63 14.85 6.13
N SER A 86 -10.33 15.97 5.88
CA SER A 86 -10.36 17.13 6.78
C SER A 86 -10.88 16.85 8.20
N ASP A 87 -11.80 15.91 8.38
CA ASP A 87 -12.53 15.77 9.67
C ASP A 87 -11.87 14.76 10.64
N SER A 88 -10.81 14.07 10.23
CA SER A 88 -10.22 13.00 11.07
C SER A 88 -8.83 12.55 10.61
N ALA A 89 -8.15 13.38 9.84
CA ALA A 89 -6.75 13.19 9.54
C ALA A 89 -5.89 13.67 10.71
N VAL A 90 -4.92 12.85 11.06
CA VAL A 90 -3.88 13.17 12.02
C VAL A 90 -2.58 13.34 11.23
N VAL A 91 -1.97 14.51 11.33
CA VAL A 91 -0.63 14.73 10.77
C VAL A 91 0.36 14.04 11.67
N ALA A 92 0.93 12.93 11.21
CA ALA A 92 1.84 12.12 12.00
C ALA A 92 2.82 11.35 11.10
N ASP A 93 4.03 11.16 11.63
CA ASP A 93 5.03 10.29 11.02
C ASP A 93 4.63 8.82 11.22
N GLY A 94 4.60 8.05 10.15
CA GLY A 94 4.29 6.62 10.16
C GLY A 94 5.32 5.76 10.91
N TYR A 95 6.48 6.32 11.26
CA TYR A 95 7.48 5.67 12.11
C TYR A 95 7.19 5.78 13.60
N LEU A 96 6.36 6.77 14.01
CA LEU A 96 6.04 7.03 15.41
C LEU A 96 4.63 7.62 15.51
N LEU A 97 3.63 6.75 15.49
CA LEU A 97 2.24 7.17 15.63
C LEU A 97 1.92 7.59 17.07
N PRO A 98 1.17 8.69 17.27
CA PRO A 98 0.82 9.18 18.61
C PRO A 98 -0.30 8.33 19.24
N LEU A 99 -0.09 7.02 19.29
CA LEU A 99 -1.06 6.03 19.71
C LEU A 99 -0.45 5.04 20.70
N ARG A 100 -1.30 4.50 21.59
CA ARG A 100 -0.92 3.39 22.46
C ARG A 100 -0.78 2.10 21.66
N ASP A 101 -0.05 1.15 22.22
CA ASP A 101 0.06 -0.20 21.67
C ASP A 101 -1.31 -0.87 21.60
N GLY A 102 -1.55 -1.58 20.51
CA GLY A 102 -2.68 -2.47 20.37
C GLY A 102 -4.06 -1.80 20.30
N VAL A 103 -4.15 -0.55 19.81
CA VAL A 103 -5.44 0.17 19.71
C VAL A 103 -6.26 -0.19 18.48
N ALA A 104 -5.62 -0.70 17.42
CA ALA A 104 -6.26 -0.98 16.15
C ALA A 104 -6.69 -2.43 15.99
N ASP A 105 -7.89 -2.66 15.49
CA ASP A 105 -8.32 -3.96 14.99
C ASP A 105 -7.67 -4.27 13.65
N VAL A 106 -7.55 -3.23 12.80
CA VAL A 106 -6.93 -3.29 11.48
C VAL A 106 -6.01 -2.10 11.31
N THR A 107 -4.76 -2.35 10.95
CA THR A 107 -3.84 -1.31 10.45
C THR A 107 -3.67 -1.50 8.96
N PHE A 108 -3.98 -0.47 8.22
CA PHE A 108 -3.99 -0.46 6.76
C PHE A 108 -2.93 0.51 6.25
N SER A 109 -2.13 0.07 5.28
CA SER A 109 -1.12 0.92 4.61
C SER A 109 -0.98 0.47 3.17
N SER A 110 -1.36 1.33 2.24
CA SER A 110 -1.47 1.00 0.82
C SER A 110 -0.61 1.90 -0.04
N ASN A 111 0.37 1.32 -0.73
CA ASN A 111 1.33 2.03 -1.57
C ASN A 111 2.14 3.09 -0.79
N VAL A 112 2.61 2.71 0.38
CA VAL A 112 3.41 3.58 1.27
C VAL A 112 4.82 3.05 1.44
N LEU A 113 5.01 1.71 1.49
CA LEU A 113 6.29 1.11 1.84
C LEU A 113 7.43 1.52 0.90
N GLU A 114 7.13 1.80 -0.37
CA GLU A 114 8.07 2.34 -1.36
C GLU A 114 8.46 3.80 -1.11
N HIS A 115 7.75 4.49 -0.22
CA HIS A 115 8.00 5.89 0.14
C HIS A 115 8.67 6.05 1.50
N VAL A 116 8.95 4.95 2.22
CA VAL A 116 9.61 4.98 3.52
C VAL A 116 11.08 4.56 3.43
N ALA A 117 11.96 5.30 4.09
CA ALA A 117 13.39 5.06 4.06
C ALA A 117 13.79 3.82 4.87
N ASP A 118 13.08 3.52 5.95
CA ASP A 118 13.28 2.37 6.83
C ASP A 118 12.00 1.53 6.95
N PRO A 119 11.79 0.58 6.02
CA PRO A 119 10.64 -0.32 6.05
C PRO A 119 10.52 -1.17 7.31
N GLU A 120 11.65 -1.47 7.98
CA GLU A 120 11.64 -2.30 9.19
C GLU A 120 11.03 -1.55 10.38
N THR A 121 11.49 -0.32 10.63
CA THR A 121 10.91 0.55 11.67
C THR A 121 9.44 0.85 11.38
N PHE A 122 9.08 1.13 10.13
CA PHE A 122 7.70 1.36 9.74
C PHE A 122 6.80 0.15 10.02
N LEU A 123 7.21 -1.05 9.59
CA LEU A 123 6.45 -2.27 9.85
C LEU A 123 6.35 -2.59 11.35
N SER A 124 7.37 -2.24 12.14
CA SER A 124 7.35 -2.41 13.59
C SER A 124 6.31 -1.50 14.24
N GLU A 125 6.18 -0.28 13.75
CA GLU A 125 5.18 0.67 14.25
C GLU A 125 3.75 0.23 13.88
N LEU A 126 3.53 -0.24 12.64
CA LEU A 126 2.24 -0.84 12.26
C LEU A 126 1.87 -2.03 13.17
N ALA A 127 2.85 -2.90 13.46
CA ALA A 127 2.63 -4.03 14.37
C ALA A 127 2.35 -3.56 15.80
N ARG A 128 3.07 -2.55 16.32
CA ARG A 128 2.90 -2.02 17.68
C ARG A 128 1.47 -1.53 17.91
N VAL A 129 0.94 -0.71 16.98
CA VAL A 129 -0.40 -0.10 17.15
C VAL A 129 -1.54 -1.08 16.88
N THR A 130 -1.28 -2.19 16.18
CA THR A 130 -2.26 -3.24 15.94
C THR A 130 -2.43 -4.10 17.19
N ARG A 131 -3.64 -4.43 17.61
CA ARG A 131 -3.86 -5.33 18.77
C ARG A 131 -3.38 -6.76 18.48
N PRO A 132 -3.05 -7.53 19.52
CA PRO A 132 -2.79 -8.96 19.35
C PRO A 132 -3.93 -9.65 18.59
N GLY A 133 -3.58 -10.45 17.57
CA GLY A 133 -4.55 -11.08 16.67
C GLY A 133 -5.18 -10.12 15.64
N GLY A 134 -4.88 -8.82 15.65
CA GLY A 134 -5.35 -7.84 14.68
C GLY A 134 -4.72 -8.03 13.30
N LEU A 135 -5.36 -7.49 12.27
CA LEU A 135 -4.93 -7.57 10.88
C LEU A 135 -4.04 -6.38 10.50
N ILE A 136 -2.97 -6.65 9.77
CA ILE A 136 -2.14 -5.62 9.15
C ILE A 136 -2.19 -5.84 7.63
N TYR A 137 -2.67 -4.85 6.90
CA TYR A 137 -2.69 -4.83 5.44
C TYR A 137 -1.57 -3.90 4.97
N VAL A 138 -0.62 -4.42 4.22
CA VAL A 138 0.45 -3.64 3.61
C VAL A 138 0.52 -3.95 2.13
N SER A 139 0.52 -2.92 1.30
CA SER A 139 0.81 -3.10 -0.12
C SER A 139 1.83 -2.07 -0.61
N PHE A 140 2.62 -2.44 -1.60
CA PHE A 140 3.61 -1.54 -2.19
C PHE A 140 3.90 -1.88 -3.65
N THR A 141 4.31 -0.85 -4.39
CA THR A 141 4.78 -1.00 -5.77
C THR A 141 6.24 -1.46 -5.75
N ASN A 142 6.49 -2.63 -6.33
CA ASN A 142 7.82 -3.20 -6.39
C ASN A 142 8.71 -2.43 -7.38
N TRP A 143 9.95 -2.12 -6.99
CA TRP A 143 10.90 -1.35 -7.79
C TRP A 143 11.14 -1.92 -9.20
N LEU A 144 11.30 -3.23 -9.34
CA LEU A 144 11.53 -3.89 -10.63
C LEU A 144 10.25 -4.17 -11.42
N SER A 145 9.09 -3.69 -10.98
CA SER A 145 7.88 -3.71 -11.81
C SER A 145 7.95 -2.67 -12.92
N PRO A 146 7.18 -2.81 -14.01
CA PRO A 146 7.09 -1.77 -15.04
C PRO A 146 6.73 -0.37 -14.52
N TRP A 147 6.13 -0.29 -13.33
CA TRP A 147 5.62 0.93 -12.68
C TRP A 147 6.49 1.40 -11.51
N GLY A 148 7.57 0.68 -11.18
CA GLY A 148 8.41 0.95 -10.02
C GLY A 148 9.05 2.34 -10.00
N GLY A 149 9.26 2.94 -11.17
CA GLY A 149 9.74 4.32 -11.30
C GLY A 149 8.64 5.38 -11.23
N HIS A 150 7.41 5.03 -10.85
CA HIS A 150 6.28 5.95 -10.81
C HIS A 150 6.13 6.73 -12.13
N GLU A 151 6.06 8.07 -12.11
CA GLU A 151 5.84 8.91 -13.29
C GLU A 151 6.96 8.85 -14.35
N TRP A 152 8.14 8.35 -13.99
CA TRP A 152 9.26 8.16 -14.94
C TRP A 152 9.48 6.69 -15.34
N ALA A 153 8.56 5.81 -14.94
CA ALA A 153 8.52 4.44 -15.43
C ALA A 153 8.19 4.38 -16.95
N PRO A 154 8.65 3.38 -17.68
CA PRO A 154 9.55 2.28 -17.27
C PRO A 154 11.04 2.63 -17.39
N TRP A 155 11.39 3.90 -17.60
CA TRP A 155 12.75 4.34 -17.87
C TRP A 155 13.70 4.20 -16.67
N HIS A 156 13.17 3.97 -15.45
CA HIS A 156 13.95 3.70 -14.25
C HIS A 156 14.91 2.50 -14.39
N TYR A 157 14.60 1.54 -15.27
CA TYR A 157 15.52 0.42 -15.59
C TYR A 157 16.86 0.88 -16.18
N PHE A 158 16.92 2.06 -16.77
CA PHE A 158 18.13 2.66 -17.35
C PHE A 158 18.81 3.66 -16.41
N GLY A 159 18.42 3.67 -15.13
CA GLY A 159 18.94 4.53 -14.09
C GLY A 159 18.03 5.73 -13.78
N ALA A 160 17.87 6.01 -12.48
CA ALA A 160 16.95 7.02 -11.96
C ALA A 160 17.22 8.42 -12.53
N GLU A 161 18.49 8.87 -12.54
CA GLU A 161 18.87 10.20 -13.03
C GLU A 161 18.51 10.40 -14.51
N ARG A 162 18.79 9.39 -15.35
CA ARG A 162 18.46 9.45 -16.78
C ARG A 162 16.96 9.47 -17.01
N ALA A 163 16.21 8.68 -16.25
CA ALA A 163 14.76 8.59 -16.32
C ALA A 163 14.12 9.93 -15.93
N ARG A 164 14.57 10.54 -14.83
CA ARG A 164 14.11 11.86 -14.35
C ARG A 164 14.45 12.98 -15.37
N ALA A 165 15.68 13.02 -15.88
CA ALA A 165 16.07 13.97 -16.91
C ALA A 165 15.23 13.82 -18.19
N ARG A 166 14.89 12.59 -18.58
CA ARG A 166 13.97 12.33 -19.70
C ARG A 166 12.57 12.84 -19.40
N TYR A 167 12.04 12.57 -18.21
CA TYR A 167 10.73 13.03 -17.78
C TYR A 167 10.63 14.56 -17.84
N LEU A 168 11.61 15.27 -17.25
CA LEU A 168 11.68 16.73 -17.30
C LEU A 168 11.70 17.27 -18.74
N ARG A 169 12.54 16.69 -19.62
CA ARG A 169 12.59 17.11 -21.05
C ARG A 169 11.27 16.89 -21.76
N ARG A 170 10.51 15.82 -21.42
CA ARG A 170 9.25 15.48 -22.08
C ARG A 170 8.08 16.33 -21.60
N THR A 171 8.02 16.62 -20.30
CA THR A 171 6.87 17.25 -19.64
C THR A 171 7.07 18.73 -19.33
N GLY A 172 8.32 19.21 -19.33
CA GLY A 172 8.69 20.54 -18.87
C GLY A 172 8.55 20.73 -17.35
N ARG A 173 8.23 19.69 -16.60
CA ARG A 173 8.02 19.74 -15.14
C ARG A 173 8.95 18.74 -14.43
N PRO A 174 9.46 19.09 -13.23
CA PRO A 174 10.22 18.15 -12.43
C PRO A 174 9.31 16.97 -12.02
N ALA A 175 9.90 15.80 -11.85
CA ALA A 175 9.22 14.65 -11.28
C ALA A 175 8.90 14.89 -9.80
N LYS A 176 7.75 14.41 -9.33
CA LYS A 176 7.37 14.46 -7.92
C LYS A 176 8.29 13.56 -7.08
N HIS A 177 8.66 12.40 -7.62
CA HIS A 177 9.44 11.41 -6.89
C HIS A 177 10.93 11.50 -7.21
N THR A 178 11.75 11.33 -6.16
CA THR A 178 13.22 11.27 -6.24
C THR A 178 13.70 10.02 -5.51
N LEU A 179 14.46 9.17 -6.21
CA LEU A 179 15.02 7.96 -5.61
C LEU A 179 15.99 8.32 -4.48
N GLY A 180 15.78 7.70 -3.31
CA GLY A 180 16.58 7.95 -2.11
C GLY A 180 16.11 9.12 -1.24
N GLU A 181 15.07 9.86 -1.67
CA GLU A 181 14.46 10.95 -0.88
C GLU A 181 13.02 10.60 -0.46
N ASN A 182 12.14 10.41 -1.42
CA ASN A 182 10.72 10.08 -1.23
C ASN A 182 10.24 8.91 -2.10
N LEU A 183 11.16 8.18 -2.72
CA LEU A 183 10.94 6.90 -3.40
C LEU A 183 12.16 6.00 -3.15
N PHE A 184 11.94 4.78 -2.72
CA PHE A 184 12.99 3.83 -2.39
C PHE A 184 12.82 2.55 -3.19
N ALA A 185 13.95 1.90 -3.54
CA ALA A 185 13.98 0.67 -4.32
C ALA A 185 13.59 -0.54 -3.43
N VAL A 186 12.30 -0.72 -3.18
CA VAL A 186 11.77 -1.84 -2.40
C VAL A 186 11.59 -3.07 -3.30
N HIS A 187 12.08 -4.21 -2.84
CA HIS A 187 12.03 -5.48 -3.55
C HIS A 187 11.21 -6.53 -2.79
N ILE A 188 10.41 -7.31 -3.50
CA ILE A 188 9.54 -8.34 -2.93
C ILE A 188 10.35 -9.35 -2.10
N GLY A 189 11.48 -9.81 -2.63
CA GLY A 189 12.29 -10.83 -1.97
C GLY A 189 12.89 -10.40 -0.65
N SER A 190 13.38 -9.15 -0.55
CA SER A 190 13.90 -8.58 0.70
C SER A 190 12.78 -8.40 1.72
N THR A 191 11.67 -7.79 1.31
CA THR A 191 10.51 -7.55 2.18
C THR A 191 9.93 -8.86 2.72
N LEU A 192 9.79 -9.89 1.88
CA LEU A 192 9.31 -11.21 2.34
C LEU A 192 10.27 -11.88 3.34
N ARG A 193 11.59 -11.70 3.18
CA ARG A 193 12.57 -12.21 4.16
C ARG A 193 12.48 -11.47 5.48
N GLN A 194 12.42 -10.12 5.44
CA GLN A 194 12.28 -9.28 6.62
C GLN A 194 11.02 -9.65 7.41
N VAL A 195 9.86 -9.66 6.75
CA VAL A 195 8.59 -9.93 7.42
C VAL A 195 8.53 -11.36 8.01
N ARG A 196 9.11 -12.36 7.31
CA ARG A 196 9.14 -13.75 7.79
C ARG A 196 10.15 -13.98 8.93
N ALA A 197 11.13 -13.12 9.08
CA ALA A 197 12.10 -13.18 10.17
C ALA A 197 11.59 -12.55 11.47
N ARG A 198 10.42 -11.88 11.42
CA ARG A 198 9.80 -11.24 12.58
C ARG A 198 9.05 -12.27 13.41
N ASP A 199 9.10 -12.11 14.72
CA ASP A 199 8.38 -12.93 15.71
C ASP A 199 7.07 -12.29 16.18
N ASP A 200 6.89 -10.99 15.93
CA ASP A 200 5.72 -10.21 16.33
C ASP A 200 4.56 -10.26 15.33
N VAL A 201 4.78 -10.77 14.11
CA VAL A 201 3.75 -10.93 13.08
C VAL A 201 3.83 -12.27 12.35
N THR A 202 2.69 -12.76 11.89
CA THR A 202 2.60 -13.94 11.02
C THR A 202 2.09 -13.54 9.64
N VAL A 203 2.71 -14.06 8.58
CA VAL A 203 2.27 -13.84 7.19
C VAL A 203 1.07 -14.75 6.90
N VAL A 204 -0.11 -14.16 6.78
CA VAL A 204 -1.36 -14.86 6.40
C VAL A 204 -1.41 -15.04 4.89
N SER A 205 -1.04 -14.00 4.13
CA SER A 205 -1.01 -14.05 2.67
C SER A 205 0.06 -13.11 2.11
N ALA A 206 0.69 -13.53 1.02
CA ALA A 206 1.58 -12.71 0.23
C ALA A 206 1.26 -12.96 -1.25
N ARG A 207 0.69 -11.96 -1.94
CA ARG A 207 0.19 -12.12 -3.30
C ARG A 207 0.34 -10.84 -4.13
N SER A 208 0.21 -10.96 -5.44
CA SER A 208 0.01 -9.79 -6.28
C SER A 208 -1.35 -9.15 -5.99
N ARG A 209 -1.38 -7.84 -5.78
CA ARG A 209 -2.60 -7.10 -5.46
C ARG A 209 -3.59 -7.07 -6.61
N TYR A 210 -3.10 -6.87 -7.83
CA TYR A 210 -3.93 -6.57 -8.99
C TYR A 210 -4.17 -7.74 -9.93
N TRP A 211 -3.35 -8.80 -9.84
CA TRP A 211 -3.46 -9.96 -10.71
C TRP A 211 -4.52 -10.96 -10.23
N PRO A 212 -5.10 -11.76 -11.14
CA PRO A 212 -5.99 -12.84 -10.76
C PRO A 212 -5.24 -13.97 -10.03
N PHE A 213 -5.98 -14.82 -9.36
CA PHE A 213 -5.51 -15.91 -8.48
C PHE A 213 -4.36 -16.78 -9.04
N LEU A 214 -4.37 -17.07 -10.35
CA LEU A 214 -3.29 -17.85 -10.98
C LEU A 214 -1.90 -17.20 -10.85
N ALA A 215 -1.84 -15.91 -10.55
CA ALA A 215 -0.59 -15.20 -10.38
C ALA A 215 -0.02 -15.27 -8.93
N GLU A 216 -0.70 -15.90 -7.97
CA GLU A 216 -0.12 -16.13 -6.64
C GLU A 216 1.15 -17.00 -6.72
N ALA A 217 1.20 -17.93 -7.66
CA ALA A 217 2.40 -18.74 -7.92
C ALA A 217 3.61 -17.89 -8.31
N VAL A 218 3.41 -16.74 -8.95
CA VAL A 218 4.48 -15.82 -9.37
C VAL A 218 5.23 -15.26 -8.17
N VAL A 219 4.54 -14.93 -7.07
CA VAL A 219 5.17 -14.41 -5.85
C VAL A 219 6.09 -15.46 -5.20
N LYS A 220 5.83 -16.74 -5.43
CA LYS A 220 6.65 -17.86 -4.92
C LYS A 220 7.90 -18.12 -5.76
N ALA A 221 7.97 -17.61 -7.00
CA ALA A 221 9.11 -17.84 -7.91
C ALA A 221 10.19 -16.76 -7.74
N PRO A 222 11.36 -17.07 -7.13
CA PRO A 222 12.45 -16.12 -6.98
C PRO A 222 12.88 -15.55 -8.33
N GLY A 223 13.21 -14.27 -8.38
CA GLY A 223 13.57 -13.56 -9.62
C GLY A 223 12.32 -13.14 -10.41
N ILE A 224 11.51 -14.06 -10.89
CA ILE A 224 10.30 -13.76 -11.69
C ILE A 224 9.35 -12.83 -10.94
N ARG A 225 9.16 -13.05 -9.62
CA ARG A 225 8.28 -12.22 -8.78
C ARG A 225 8.64 -10.74 -8.82
N GLU A 226 9.93 -10.41 -8.96
CA GLU A 226 10.39 -9.02 -8.95
C GLU A 226 9.93 -8.24 -10.18
N PHE A 227 9.71 -8.90 -11.30
CA PHE A 227 9.26 -8.26 -12.54
C PHE A 227 7.77 -8.45 -12.81
N ALA A 228 7.25 -9.62 -12.47
CA ALA A 228 5.87 -9.99 -12.81
C ALA A 228 4.84 -9.58 -11.74
N THR A 229 5.26 -9.32 -10.50
CA THR A 229 4.38 -8.80 -9.45
C THR A 229 4.49 -7.29 -9.40
N TRP A 230 3.54 -6.58 -9.96
CA TRP A 230 3.60 -5.11 -10.05
C TRP A 230 3.46 -4.44 -8.67
N ASN A 231 2.53 -4.95 -7.88
CA ASN A 231 2.31 -4.52 -6.52
C ASN A 231 2.14 -5.74 -5.62
N LEU A 232 2.91 -5.81 -4.56
CA LEU A 232 2.78 -6.87 -3.56
C LEU A 232 1.75 -6.47 -2.52
N LEU A 233 0.82 -7.39 -2.22
CA LEU A 233 -0.03 -7.32 -1.05
C LEU A 233 0.44 -8.33 -0.01
N LEU A 234 0.68 -7.83 1.19
CA LEU A 234 0.92 -8.59 2.40
C LEU A 234 -0.27 -8.44 3.34
N ILE A 235 -0.81 -9.57 3.76
CA ILE A 235 -1.75 -9.67 4.87
C ILE A 235 -1.02 -10.33 6.01
N LEU A 236 -0.86 -9.59 7.09
CA LEU A 236 -0.18 -10.06 8.29
C LEU A 236 -1.16 -10.10 9.45
N ARG A 237 -0.83 -10.89 10.44
CA ARG A 237 -1.56 -10.96 11.71
C ARG A 237 -0.58 -10.72 12.83
N ARG A 238 -0.89 -9.76 13.73
CA ARG A 238 -0.08 -9.55 14.91
C ARG A 238 -0.14 -10.78 15.82
N CYS A 239 1.02 -11.29 16.22
CA CYS A 239 1.11 -12.39 17.16
C CYS A 239 0.54 -11.98 18.53
N PRO A 240 -0.03 -12.93 19.31
CA PRO A 240 -0.28 -12.71 20.73
C PRO A 240 1.02 -12.33 21.45
N ALA A 241 0.91 -11.44 22.44
CA ALA A 241 2.04 -11.11 23.31
C ALA A 241 2.40 -12.30 24.21
#